data_d0bd2d7002dd7d7a6fdae2c397bf361b
#
_entry.id   d0bd2d7002dd7d7a6fdae2c397bf361b
#
_cell.length_a   1.000
_cell.length_b   1.000
_cell.length_c   1.000
_cell.angle_alpha   90.00
_cell.angle_beta   90.00
_cell.angle_gamma   90.00
#
_symmetry.space_group_name_H-M   'P 1'
#
loop_
_entity.id
_entity.type
_entity.pdbx_description
1 polymer ?
#
loop_
_entity_poly.entity_id
_entity_poly.type
_entity_poly.pdbx_seq_one_letter_code
_entity_poly.pdbx_strand_id
1 'polypeptide(L)'
;DRALPCFYLAWPQDAPGPEDAPAAFLTLFLPTREQAEVVAFTHPAHRRRGYFKALCARAAARCRAAGIPEFLFAVEPRSAGGRAVLETTPGCVWSHSEYRMEYTGPAPVPAGRLALQRVDADGAEPYRLFLENDMGEADVDNYVAASVENPERAAYLAMLDGAPVGMFHINLGEHPGRAFLYGVGISPGRRGQGL
;
A
#
# COMPACT_ATOMS: atom_id res chain seq x y z
N ASP A 1 -11.59 2.86 8.62
CA ASP A 1 -12.28 3.06 9.88
C ASP A 1 -11.48 4.02 10.77
N ARG A 2 -12.04 5.20 11.09
CA ARG A 2 -11.40 6.23 11.92
C ARG A 2 -11.26 5.84 13.40
N ALA A 3 -11.76 4.69 13.80
CA ALA A 3 -11.74 4.22 15.18
C ALA A 3 -10.42 3.53 15.58
N LEU A 4 -9.60 3.09 14.62
CA LEU A 4 -8.32 2.47 14.89
C LEU A 4 -7.20 3.49 14.84
N PRO A 5 -6.41 3.68 15.93
CA PRO A 5 -5.22 4.52 15.87
C PRO A 5 -4.21 3.95 14.88
N CYS A 6 -3.82 4.76 13.89
CA CYS A 6 -2.84 4.35 12.87
C CYS A 6 -1.41 4.79 13.21
N PHE A 7 -1.22 5.63 14.24
CA PHE A 7 0.07 6.14 14.67
C PHE A 7 0.35 5.82 16.12
N TYR A 8 1.52 5.29 16.39
CA TYR A 8 2.02 4.96 17.73
C TYR A 8 3.40 5.54 17.90
N LEU A 9 3.61 6.26 18.99
CA LEU A 9 4.89 6.88 19.33
C LEU A 9 5.36 6.38 20.68
N ALA A 10 6.67 6.28 20.85
CA ALA A 10 7.30 5.96 22.12
C ALA A 10 8.43 6.94 22.43
N TRP A 11 8.46 7.45 23.65
CA TRP A 11 9.50 8.33 24.17
C TRP A 11 10.36 7.60 25.19
N PRO A 12 11.64 8.01 25.38
CA PRO A 12 12.42 7.57 26.52
C PRO A 12 11.72 7.91 27.84
N GLN A 13 11.94 7.11 28.89
CA GLN A 13 11.34 7.38 30.20
C GLN A 13 11.85 8.67 30.88
N ASP A 14 13.06 9.06 30.50
CA ASP A 14 13.75 10.26 30.96
C ASP A 14 13.55 11.46 30.03
N ALA A 15 12.69 11.34 29.02
CA ALA A 15 12.35 12.46 28.15
C ALA A 15 11.51 13.48 28.92
N PRO A 16 11.89 14.77 28.91
CA PRO A 16 11.20 15.81 29.67
C PRO A 16 9.77 16.08 29.17
N GLY A 17 9.42 15.68 27.96
CA GLY A 17 8.06 15.84 27.47
C GLY A 17 7.83 15.38 26.03
N PRO A 18 6.59 15.50 25.54
CA PRO A 18 6.24 15.12 24.15
C PRO A 18 6.85 16.04 23.10
N GLU A 19 7.48 17.14 23.51
CA GLU A 19 8.22 18.06 22.62
C GLU A 19 9.58 17.49 22.18
N ASP A 20 10.07 16.46 22.88
CA ASP A 20 11.28 15.77 22.51
C ASP A 20 11.02 14.79 21.36
N ALA A 21 12.08 14.50 20.59
CA ALA A 21 12.00 13.53 19.52
C ALA A 21 11.64 12.13 20.06
N PRO A 22 10.67 11.43 19.46
CA PRO A 22 10.33 10.09 19.90
C PRO A 22 11.48 9.10 19.64
N ALA A 23 11.65 8.15 20.56
CA ALA A 23 12.62 7.06 20.41
C ALA A 23 12.24 6.07 19.31
N ALA A 24 10.94 5.89 19.09
CA ALA A 24 10.41 5.02 18.05
C ALA A 24 9.01 5.47 17.63
N PHE A 25 8.66 5.15 16.39
CA PHE A 25 7.28 5.21 15.92
C PHE A 25 6.90 3.94 15.16
N LEU A 26 5.60 3.70 15.11
CA LEU A 26 4.98 2.66 14.30
C LEU A 26 3.72 3.24 13.67
N THR A 27 3.55 2.98 12.38
CA THR A 27 2.32 3.30 11.66
C THR A 27 1.65 2.04 11.16
N LEU A 28 0.34 2.09 11.07
CA LEU A 28 -0.49 1.07 10.43
C LEU A 28 -1.12 1.66 9.18
N PHE A 29 -0.96 0.96 8.08
CA PHE A 29 -1.76 1.12 6.88
C PHE A 29 -2.69 -0.09 6.76
N LEU A 30 -3.96 0.14 6.47
CA LEU A 30 -4.98 -0.90 6.38
C LEU A 30 -5.40 -1.03 4.92
N PRO A 31 -4.71 -1.86 4.13
CA PRO A 31 -5.07 -2.06 2.74
C PRO A 31 -6.42 -2.77 2.58
N THR A 32 -6.75 -3.63 3.54
CA THR A 32 -8.02 -4.37 3.60
C THR A 32 -8.58 -4.38 5.01
N ARG A 33 -9.76 -4.97 5.21
CA ARG A 33 -10.33 -5.20 6.54
C ARG A 33 -9.65 -6.33 7.31
N GLU A 34 -8.85 -7.15 6.64
CA GLU A 34 -8.23 -8.33 7.22
C GLU A 34 -6.74 -8.14 7.51
N GLN A 35 -6.11 -7.12 6.91
CA GLN A 35 -4.67 -6.92 6.97
C GLN A 35 -4.30 -5.52 7.44
N ALA A 36 -3.27 -5.45 8.29
CA ALA A 36 -2.62 -4.21 8.67
C ALA A 36 -1.14 -4.27 8.30
N GLU A 37 -0.71 -3.38 7.42
CA GLU A 37 0.70 -3.20 7.09
C GLU A 37 1.38 -2.32 8.13
N VAL A 38 2.52 -2.80 8.62
CA VAL A 38 3.29 -2.16 9.68
C VAL A 38 4.55 -1.54 9.11
N VAL A 39 4.68 -0.23 9.29
CA VAL A 39 5.93 0.51 9.06
C VAL A 39 6.42 1.04 10.39
N ALA A 40 7.66 0.71 10.78
CA ALA A 40 8.18 1.12 12.07
C ALA A 40 9.65 1.51 12.02
N PHE A 41 10.00 2.54 12.79
CA PHE A 41 11.37 2.99 12.93
C PHE A 41 11.71 3.19 14.40
N THR A 42 12.94 2.81 14.74
CA THR A 42 13.53 3.10 16.07
C THR A 42 14.80 3.88 15.86
N HIS A 43 14.90 5.04 16.51
CA HIS A 43 16.09 5.89 16.47
C HIS A 43 17.34 5.06 16.84
N PRO A 44 18.45 5.17 16.09
CA PRO A 44 19.63 4.33 16.28
C PRO A 44 20.12 4.24 17.74
N ALA A 45 20.16 5.38 18.47
CA ALA A 45 20.59 5.43 19.87
C ALA A 45 19.63 4.72 20.85
N HIS A 46 18.40 4.43 20.40
CA HIS A 46 17.36 3.81 21.25
C HIS A 46 17.04 2.36 20.82
N ARG A 47 17.78 1.81 19.85
CA ARG A 47 17.60 0.40 19.40
C ARG A 47 17.94 -0.58 20.53
N ARG A 48 17.38 -1.78 20.46
CA ARG A 48 17.58 -2.89 21.41
C ARG A 48 17.09 -2.60 22.85
N ARG A 49 16.27 -1.57 23.03
CA ARG A 49 15.65 -1.20 24.33
C ARG A 49 14.17 -1.60 24.43
N GLY A 50 13.65 -2.36 23.48
CA GLY A 50 12.28 -2.89 23.52
C GLY A 50 11.18 -2.00 22.92
N TYR A 51 11.46 -0.78 22.49
CA TYR A 51 10.47 0.16 21.97
C TYR A 51 9.63 -0.42 20.83
N PHE A 52 10.27 -1.01 19.82
CA PHE A 52 9.55 -1.65 18.72
C PHE A 52 8.58 -2.74 19.21
N LYS A 53 9.05 -3.61 20.10
CA LYS A 53 8.21 -4.69 20.66
C LYS A 53 6.99 -4.15 21.40
N ALA A 54 7.16 -3.09 22.17
CA ALA A 54 6.07 -2.45 22.92
C ALA A 54 5.04 -1.83 21.99
N LEU A 55 5.48 -1.07 20.96
CA LEU A 55 4.60 -0.47 19.97
C LEU A 55 3.85 -1.55 19.17
N CYS A 56 4.56 -2.57 18.70
CA CYS A 56 4.00 -3.66 17.92
C CYS A 56 2.96 -4.46 18.72
N ALA A 57 3.26 -4.77 20.01
CA ALA A 57 2.31 -5.45 20.88
C ALA A 57 1.01 -4.64 21.09
N ARG A 58 1.14 -3.32 21.26
CA ARG A 58 -0.01 -2.42 21.43
C ARG A 58 -0.83 -2.31 20.15
N ALA A 59 -0.18 -2.15 19.00
CA ALA A 59 -0.84 -2.12 17.69
C ALA A 59 -1.57 -3.45 17.42
N ALA A 60 -0.90 -4.58 17.63
CA ALA A 60 -1.48 -5.92 17.45
C ALA A 60 -2.70 -6.17 18.35
N ALA A 61 -2.66 -5.71 19.60
CA ALA A 61 -3.82 -5.82 20.49
C ALA A 61 -5.03 -5.02 19.96
N ARG A 62 -4.79 -3.83 19.40
CA ARG A 62 -5.84 -2.99 18.82
C ARG A 62 -6.40 -3.59 17.54
N CYS A 63 -5.55 -4.10 16.66
CA CYS A 63 -6.00 -4.76 15.43
C CYS A 63 -6.84 -6.01 15.74
N ARG A 64 -6.40 -6.85 16.69
CA ARG A 64 -7.20 -8.00 17.12
C ARG A 64 -8.57 -7.59 17.66
N ALA A 65 -8.63 -6.55 18.48
CA ALA A 65 -9.88 -6.01 19.01
C ALA A 65 -10.81 -5.45 17.91
N ALA A 66 -10.23 -5.00 16.79
CA ALA A 66 -10.96 -4.52 15.62
C ALA A 66 -11.26 -5.63 14.59
N GLY A 67 -10.91 -6.90 14.88
CA GLY A 67 -11.16 -8.03 13.98
C GLY A 67 -10.17 -8.14 12.81
N ILE A 68 -9.00 -7.48 12.90
CA ILE A 68 -7.95 -7.56 11.87
C ILE A 68 -6.95 -8.64 12.28
N PRO A 69 -6.95 -9.81 11.61
CA PRO A 69 -6.14 -10.97 12.03
C PRO A 69 -4.68 -10.90 11.59
N GLU A 70 -4.39 -10.21 10.50
CA GLU A 70 -3.09 -10.29 9.86
C GLU A 70 -2.26 -9.02 9.98
N PHE A 71 -0.94 -9.20 10.21
CA PHE A 71 0.07 -8.16 10.19
C PHE A 71 1.05 -8.42 9.04
N LEU A 72 1.19 -7.44 8.15
CA LEU A 72 2.24 -7.41 7.12
C LEU A 72 3.39 -6.52 7.59
N PHE A 73 4.60 -7.06 7.61
CA PHE A 73 5.81 -6.30 7.89
C PHE A 73 6.50 -5.96 6.57
N ALA A 74 6.43 -4.70 6.14
CA ALA A 74 7.21 -4.21 5.01
C ALA A 74 8.67 -4.03 5.45
N VAL A 75 9.57 -4.82 4.92
CA VAL A 75 10.99 -4.84 5.32
C VAL A 75 11.90 -4.70 4.13
N GLU A 76 12.67 -3.62 4.13
CA GLU A 76 13.73 -3.42 3.16
C GLU A 76 14.83 -4.50 3.28
N PRO A 77 15.28 -5.13 2.18
CA PRO A 77 16.28 -6.20 2.21
C PRO A 77 17.61 -5.78 2.87
N ARG A 78 17.95 -4.49 2.81
CA ARG A 78 19.16 -3.93 3.42
C ARG A 78 19.00 -3.61 4.90
N SER A 79 17.80 -3.66 5.46
CA SER A 79 17.53 -3.39 6.87
C SER A 79 17.91 -4.58 7.73
N ALA A 80 19.09 -4.55 8.34
CA ALA A 80 19.51 -5.60 9.27
C ALA A 80 18.54 -5.73 10.47
N GLY A 81 18.03 -4.58 10.98
CA GLY A 81 17.03 -4.58 12.06
C GLY A 81 15.71 -5.19 11.64
N GLY A 82 15.22 -4.89 10.45
CA GLY A 82 14.00 -5.47 9.91
C GLY A 82 14.12 -6.98 9.71
N ARG A 83 15.21 -7.45 9.10
CA ARG A 83 15.47 -8.90 8.96
C ARG A 83 15.49 -9.61 10.31
N ALA A 84 16.18 -9.05 11.31
CA ALA A 84 16.19 -9.63 12.64
C ALA A 84 14.80 -9.71 13.30
N VAL A 85 13.89 -8.78 12.99
CA VAL A 85 12.49 -8.87 13.42
C VAL A 85 11.80 -10.07 12.76
N LEU A 86 11.93 -10.24 11.45
CA LEU A 86 11.33 -11.39 10.74
C LEU A 86 11.84 -12.72 11.27
N GLU A 87 13.15 -12.83 11.48
CA GLU A 87 13.81 -14.06 11.98
C GLU A 87 13.42 -14.42 13.42
N THR A 88 13.09 -13.41 14.24
CA THR A 88 12.82 -13.60 15.67
C THR A 88 11.35 -13.50 16.07
N THR A 89 10.45 -13.19 15.11
CA THR A 89 9.01 -13.10 15.37
C THR A 89 8.36 -14.46 15.10
N PRO A 90 7.83 -15.13 16.13
CA PRO A 90 7.18 -16.42 15.94
C PRO A 90 5.98 -16.33 14.99
N GLY A 91 5.84 -17.30 14.09
CA GLY A 91 4.74 -17.34 13.13
C GLY A 91 4.86 -16.36 11.96
N CYS A 92 5.96 -15.61 11.86
CA CYS A 92 6.24 -14.77 10.72
C CYS A 92 6.63 -15.64 9.52
N VAL A 93 5.94 -15.48 8.41
CA VAL A 93 6.21 -16.18 7.15
C VAL A 93 6.38 -15.15 6.04
N TRP A 94 7.20 -15.49 5.04
CA TRP A 94 7.33 -14.67 3.85
C TRP A 94 6.02 -14.75 3.04
N SER A 95 5.51 -13.59 2.63
CA SER A 95 4.33 -13.48 1.78
C SER A 95 4.73 -13.21 0.34
N HIS A 96 5.26 -12.02 0.07
CA HIS A 96 5.66 -11.60 -1.28
C HIS A 96 6.78 -10.55 -1.22
N SER A 97 7.30 -10.20 -2.38
CA SER A 97 8.23 -9.08 -2.54
C SER A 97 7.67 -8.08 -3.55
N GLU A 98 7.80 -6.82 -3.23
CA GLU A 98 7.52 -5.72 -4.14
C GLU A 98 8.81 -5.14 -4.68
N TYR A 99 8.81 -4.79 -5.96
CA TYR A 99 9.97 -4.21 -6.63
C TYR A 99 9.62 -2.85 -7.18
N ARG A 100 10.35 -1.83 -6.74
CA ARG A 100 10.29 -0.52 -7.41
C ARG A 100 11.22 -0.55 -8.61
N MET A 101 10.64 -0.39 -9.80
CA MET A 101 11.35 -0.37 -11.07
C MET A 101 11.35 1.04 -11.65
N GLU A 102 12.44 1.41 -12.34
CA GLU A 102 12.52 2.65 -13.10
C GLU A 102 12.65 2.33 -14.59
N TYR A 103 11.77 2.91 -15.38
CA TYR A 103 11.88 2.83 -16.83
C TYR A 103 12.83 3.92 -17.33
N THR A 104 13.93 3.50 -17.94
CA THR A 104 14.97 4.39 -18.46
C THR A 104 15.11 4.33 -19.98
N GLY A 105 14.23 3.59 -20.66
CA GLY A 105 14.23 3.43 -22.11
C GLY A 105 13.61 4.63 -22.84
N PRO A 106 13.62 4.59 -24.18
CA PRO A 106 12.90 5.56 -25.01
C PRO A 106 11.39 5.43 -24.77
N ALA A 107 10.64 6.51 -25.01
CA ALA A 107 9.19 6.47 -24.90
C ALA A 107 8.63 5.31 -25.73
N PRO A 108 7.83 4.41 -25.12
CA PRO A 108 7.25 3.28 -25.85
C PRO A 108 6.32 3.80 -26.94
N VAL A 109 6.41 3.19 -28.11
CA VAL A 109 5.45 3.48 -29.19
C VAL A 109 4.16 2.74 -28.86
N PRO A 110 3.00 3.42 -28.77
CA PRO A 110 1.74 2.76 -28.56
C PRO A 110 1.49 1.75 -29.68
N ALA A 111 1.53 0.48 -29.36
CA ALA A 111 1.29 -0.60 -30.34
C ALA A 111 -0.08 -1.26 -30.12
N GLY A 112 -0.93 -0.63 -29.32
CA GLY A 112 -2.05 -1.32 -28.73
C GLY A 112 -3.39 -1.14 -29.42
N ARG A 113 -4.19 -2.18 -29.33
CA ARG A 113 -5.64 -2.18 -29.62
C ARG A 113 -6.47 -1.63 -28.44
N LEU A 114 -5.80 -1.23 -27.37
CA LEU A 114 -6.47 -0.76 -26.16
C LEU A 114 -6.73 0.74 -26.23
N ALA A 115 -7.95 1.14 -25.93
CA ALA A 115 -8.26 2.52 -25.59
C ALA A 115 -8.13 2.71 -24.07
N LEU A 116 -7.63 3.87 -23.66
CA LEU A 116 -7.53 4.21 -22.23
C LEU A 116 -8.65 5.17 -21.87
N GLN A 117 -9.44 4.79 -20.87
CA GLN A 117 -10.47 5.62 -20.30
C GLN A 117 -10.06 6.05 -18.91
N ARG A 118 -9.92 7.35 -18.68
CA ARG A 118 -9.69 7.89 -17.35
C ARG A 118 -10.92 7.67 -16.48
N VAL A 119 -10.68 7.27 -15.24
CA VAL A 119 -11.74 7.17 -14.23
C VAL A 119 -11.99 8.56 -13.66
N ASP A 120 -13.14 9.09 -13.96
CA ASP A 120 -13.73 10.31 -13.41
C ASP A 120 -15.07 9.98 -12.74
N ALA A 121 -15.89 10.97 -12.46
CA ALA A 121 -17.19 10.75 -11.83
C ALA A 121 -18.10 9.81 -12.66
N ASP A 122 -18.09 9.93 -13.98
CA ASP A 122 -18.89 9.09 -14.88
C ASP A 122 -18.29 7.67 -15.02
N GLY A 123 -16.96 7.57 -14.92
CA GLY A 123 -16.22 6.31 -14.99
C GLY A 123 -16.16 5.55 -13.64
N ALA A 124 -16.66 6.13 -12.56
CA ALA A 124 -16.54 5.55 -11.23
C ALA A 124 -17.27 4.20 -11.10
N GLU A 125 -18.50 4.10 -11.59
CA GLU A 125 -19.28 2.86 -11.50
C GLU A 125 -18.74 1.74 -12.40
N PRO A 126 -18.40 1.97 -13.69
CA PRO A 126 -17.69 0.97 -14.49
C PRO A 126 -16.39 0.48 -13.85
N TYR A 127 -15.64 1.37 -13.21
CA TYR A 127 -14.40 1.02 -12.52
C TYR A 127 -14.66 0.16 -11.27
N ARG A 128 -15.66 0.52 -10.46
CA ARG A 128 -16.12 -0.29 -9.33
C ARG A 128 -16.45 -1.71 -9.77
N LEU A 129 -17.30 -1.85 -10.76
CA LEU A 129 -17.74 -3.16 -11.27
C LEU A 129 -16.58 -3.99 -11.80
N PHE A 130 -15.60 -3.35 -12.48
CA PHE A 130 -14.40 -4.04 -12.94
C PHE A 130 -13.54 -4.55 -11.76
N LEU A 131 -13.35 -3.74 -10.72
CA LEU A 131 -12.60 -4.15 -9.53
C LEU A 131 -13.27 -5.35 -8.83
N GLU A 132 -14.57 -5.28 -8.62
CA GLU A 132 -15.33 -6.32 -7.91
C GLU A 132 -15.44 -7.62 -8.71
N ASN A 133 -15.85 -7.54 -9.97
CA ASN A 133 -16.21 -8.71 -10.76
C ASN A 133 -15.03 -9.34 -11.51
N ASP A 134 -14.11 -8.52 -12.02
CA ASP A 134 -12.99 -9.00 -12.82
C ASP A 134 -11.71 -9.16 -12.01
N MET A 135 -11.45 -8.26 -11.06
CA MET A 135 -10.24 -8.31 -10.25
C MET A 135 -10.45 -9.04 -8.92
N GLY A 136 -11.71 -9.22 -8.50
CA GLY A 136 -12.05 -9.92 -7.26
C GLY A 136 -11.74 -9.10 -6.00
N GLU A 137 -11.67 -7.78 -6.15
CA GLU A 137 -11.41 -6.88 -5.03
C GLU A 137 -12.65 -6.69 -4.17
N ALA A 138 -12.44 -6.59 -2.87
CA ALA A 138 -13.47 -6.22 -1.89
C ALA A 138 -13.22 -4.80 -1.37
N ASP A 139 -14.28 -4.18 -0.84
CA ASP A 139 -14.19 -2.84 -0.22
C ASP A 139 -13.63 -1.73 -1.13
N VAL A 140 -14.02 -1.75 -2.38
CA VAL A 140 -13.47 -0.89 -3.45
C VAL A 140 -13.84 0.59 -3.35
N ASP A 141 -14.78 0.96 -2.48
CA ASP A 141 -15.28 2.34 -2.37
C ASP A 141 -14.18 3.38 -2.12
N ASN A 142 -13.24 3.06 -1.26
CA ASN A 142 -12.12 3.96 -0.97
C ASN A 142 -11.18 4.11 -2.17
N TYR A 143 -10.99 3.06 -2.96
CA TYR A 143 -10.18 3.11 -4.18
C TYR A 143 -10.85 3.97 -5.25
N VAL A 144 -12.15 3.79 -5.42
CA VAL A 144 -12.96 4.56 -6.38
C VAL A 144 -12.93 6.04 -6.00
N ALA A 145 -13.25 6.36 -4.75
CA ALA A 145 -13.23 7.75 -4.25
C ALA A 145 -11.85 8.41 -4.42
N ALA A 146 -10.78 7.73 -4.01
CA ALA A 146 -9.42 8.25 -4.14
C ALA A 146 -8.99 8.47 -5.60
N SER A 147 -9.50 7.69 -6.53
CA SER A 147 -9.20 7.80 -7.97
C SER A 147 -9.92 8.97 -8.64
N VAL A 148 -11.08 9.35 -8.11
CA VAL A 148 -11.90 10.46 -8.65
C VAL A 148 -11.50 11.80 -8.02
N GLU A 149 -11.24 11.82 -6.72
CA GLU A 149 -11.09 13.06 -5.94
C GLU A 149 -9.67 13.63 -5.92
N ASN A 150 -8.64 12.80 -6.14
CA ASN A 150 -7.27 13.25 -6.02
C ASN A 150 -6.68 13.69 -7.38
N PRO A 151 -6.34 14.97 -7.57
CA PRO A 151 -5.81 15.47 -8.84
C PRO A 151 -4.42 14.94 -9.19
N GLU A 152 -3.63 14.50 -8.20
CA GLU A 152 -2.29 13.94 -8.41
C GLU A 152 -2.31 12.43 -8.70
N ARG A 153 -3.47 11.80 -8.52
CA ARG A 153 -3.69 10.39 -8.80
C ARG A 153 -4.73 10.24 -9.88
N ALA A 154 -4.46 9.36 -10.83
CA ALA A 154 -5.42 9.03 -11.86
C ALA A 154 -5.49 7.51 -12.02
N ALA A 155 -6.69 6.98 -12.07
CA ALA A 155 -6.95 5.61 -12.49
C ALA A 155 -7.39 5.59 -13.96
N TYR A 156 -7.03 4.54 -14.65
CA TYR A 156 -7.42 4.29 -16.02
C TYR A 156 -7.94 2.87 -16.19
N LEU A 157 -9.02 2.73 -16.92
CA LEU A 157 -9.45 1.46 -17.48
C LEU A 157 -8.84 1.28 -18.87
N ALA A 158 -8.30 0.10 -19.12
CA ALA A 158 -7.89 -0.33 -20.44
C ALA A 158 -9.08 -1.02 -21.12
N MET A 159 -9.56 -0.44 -22.20
CA MET A 159 -10.75 -0.86 -22.92
C MET A 159 -10.36 -1.61 -24.19
N LEU A 160 -10.93 -2.78 -24.42
CA LEU A 160 -10.84 -3.54 -25.66
C LEU A 160 -12.25 -3.75 -26.21
N ASP A 161 -12.50 -3.28 -27.42
CA ASP A 161 -13.80 -3.40 -28.10
C ASP A 161 -14.97 -2.88 -27.23
N GLY A 162 -14.72 -1.81 -26.47
CA GLY A 162 -15.73 -1.18 -25.61
C GLY A 162 -15.93 -1.83 -24.23
N ALA A 163 -15.19 -2.91 -23.92
CA ALA A 163 -15.25 -3.56 -22.63
C ALA A 163 -13.95 -3.33 -21.83
N PRO A 164 -14.01 -3.15 -20.50
CA PRO A 164 -12.83 -3.06 -19.66
C PRO A 164 -12.12 -4.42 -19.59
N VAL A 165 -10.81 -4.44 -19.80
CA VAL A 165 -9.98 -5.65 -19.76
C VAL A 165 -8.78 -5.51 -18.84
N GLY A 166 -8.53 -4.31 -18.35
CA GLY A 166 -7.43 -4.04 -17.43
C GLY A 166 -7.55 -2.67 -16.80
N MET A 167 -6.65 -2.40 -15.86
CA MET A 167 -6.55 -1.12 -15.19
C MET A 167 -5.11 -0.79 -14.82
N PHE A 168 -4.85 0.48 -14.54
CA PHE A 168 -3.65 0.94 -13.89
C PHE A 168 -3.87 2.31 -13.24
N HIS A 169 -2.96 2.65 -12.34
CA HIS A 169 -2.97 3.95 -11.68
C HIS A 169 -1.68 4.71 -11.99
N ILE A 170 -1.80 6.03 -11.99
CA ILE A 170 -0.65 6.96 -12.07
C ILE A 170 -0.68 7.87 -10.84
N ASN A 171 0.47 8.03 -10.19
CA ASN A 171 0.69 9.05 -9.17
C ASN A 171 1.77 10.02 -9.66
N LEU A 172 1.43 11.30 -9.71
CA LEU A 172 2.30 12.40 -10.13
C LEU A 172 2.84 13.22 -8.94
N GLY A 173 2.29 13.01 -7.74
CA GLY A 173 2.61 13.80 -6.55
C GLY A 173 3.86 13.35 -5.79
N GLU A 174 4.39 12.15 -6.04
CA GLU A 174 5.54 11.65 -5.26
C GLU A 174 6.84 12.40 -5.56
N HIS A 175 7.12 12.68 -6.82
CA HIS A 175 8.35 13.34 -7.24
C HIS A 175 8.11 14.25 -8.46
N PRO A 176 8.61 15.48 -8.45
CA PRO A 176 8.53 16.36 -9.61
C PRO A 176 9.17 15.73 -10.85
N GLY A 177 8.46 15.77 -11.97
CA GLY A 177 8.93 15.26 -13.26
C GLY A 177 8.96 13.74 -13.40
N ARG A 178 8.38 12.99 -12.45
CA ARG A 178 8.25 11.54 -12.52
C ARG A 178 6.79 11.11 -12.34
N ALA A 179 6.40 10.09 -13.08
CA ALA A 179 5.13 9.40 -12.88
C ALA A 179 5.39 8.03 -12.26
N PHE A 180 4.65 7.70 -11.23
CA PHE A 180 4.69 6.36 -10.62
C PHE A 180 3.47 5.57 -11.09
N LEU A 181 3.71 4.49 -11.83
CA LEU A 181 2.69 3.52 -12.22
C LEU A 181 2.56 2.44 -11.16
N TYR A 182 1.32 2.12 -10.77
CA TYR A 182 1.03 1.08 -9.81
C TYR A 182 -0.35 0.47 -10.06
N GLY A 183 -0.66 -0.65 -9.38
CA GLY A 183 -1.95 -1.32 -9.52
C GLY A 183 -2.26 -1.72 -10.96
N VAL A 184 -1.24 -2.12 -11.73
CA VAL A 184 -1.43 -2.59 -13.11
C VAL A 184 -2.02 -3.99 -13.07
N GLY A 185 -3.19 -4.14 -13.64
CA GLY A 185 -3.91 -5.42 -13.65
C GLY A 185 -4.61 -5.66 -14.98
N ILE A 186 -4.60 -6.93 -15.39
CA ILE A 186 -5.39 -7.43 -16.53
C ILE A 186 -6.36 -8.47 -15.98
N SER A 187 -7.63 -8.38 -16.39
CA SER A 187 -8.67 -9.37 -16.11
C SER A 187 -8.15 -10.79 -16.34
N PRO A 188 -8.33 -11.73 -15.39
CA PRO A 188 -7.76 -13.08 -15.47
C PRO A 188 -8.00 -13.78 -16.78
N GLY A 189 -9.21 -13.67 -17.35
CA GLY A 189 -9.57 -14.27 -18.64
C GLY A 189 -8.92 -13.65 -19.88
N ARG A 190 -8.18 -12.53 -19.69
CA ARG A 190 -7.51 -11.80 -20.77
C ARG A 190 -5.99 -11.82 -20.68
N ARG A 191 -5.44 -12.46 -19.64
CA ARG A 191 -3.98 -12.57 -19.44
C ARG A 191 -3.33 -13.41 -20.53
N GLY A 192 -2.05 -13.15 -20.80
CA GLY A 192 -1.27 -13.89 -21.81
C GLY A 192 -1.60 -13.55 -23.27
N GLN A 193 -2.44 -12.54 -23.54
CA GLN A 193 -2.85 -12.14 -24.90
C GLN A 193 -2.04 -10.95 -25.44
N GLY A 194 -1.02 -10.49 -24.72
CA GLY A 194 -0.19 -9.34 -25.13
C GLY A 194 -0.91 -7.99 -25.11
N LEU A 195 -1.85 -7.82 -24.15
CA LEU A 195 -2.61 -6.59 -23.91
C LEU A 195 -1.84 -5.62 -23.03
#